data_dc12b0991eb58c6ff51ec5a1303bfea0
#
_entry.id   dc12b0991eb58c6ff51ec5a1303bfea0
#
_cell.length_a   1.000
_cell.length_b   1.000
_cell.length_c   1.000
_cell.angle_alpha   90.00
_cell.angle_beta   90.00
_cell.angle_gamma   90.00
#
_symmetry.space_group_name_H-M   'P 1'
#
loop_
_entity.id
_entity.type
_entity.pdbx_description
1 polymer ?
#
loop_
_entity_poly.entity_id
_entity_poly.type
_entity_poly.pdbx_seq_one_letter_code
_entity_poly.pdbx_strand_id
1 'polypeptide(L)'
;MALTMSTPLIRMFILAFCAAAGSDSLLESAQSLPVSTYCVSADQCAALCRRFVEGDRQPEDFIRQAAFELGPPDSFRLPPSNTSIPPVVDPTNVYSEVRANNFSPAVAGALARIYSPNLITGKVDVIDPATFTVVDHFAAGASPQHIVPSWDLQTLWVTGDVSGPGAHGSLVPIDPKTGKPGAPVKVDDAYNMYFTPDGRSAIVVAEAMRRLEFRDPHTMDLQGYVNAPQCSGINHADFAIDGSYAIFTCEFNNSLVKIDINRRELVGTLQMAAGHMPQDIRISPDGSVFFVADMLGDGVVVISGETFKEIAFIPTGVGTHGLYPSRDGKRLYVTNRGTHNLAGVKQGAGSISVIDFKSREVVANWPIPNGGSPDMGNVSADGATLWLSARYDGAVYAIDTANGSVRTIPVGGMPHGLTVWPQPGRYSLGHTGNMR
;
A
#
# COMPACT_ATOMS: atom_id res chain seq x y z
N MET A 1 -27.53 18.83 21.68
CA MET A 1 -28.90 18.71 21.16
C MET A 1 -28.79 18.63 19.65
N ALA A 2 -28.66 17.42 19.09
CA ALA A 2 -28.51 17.20 17.65
C ALA A 2 -29.90 17.40 17.01
N LEU A 3 -30.04 18.41 16.16
CA LEU A 3 -31.23 18.57 15.31
C LEU A 3 -31.19 17.52 14.22
N THR A 4 -32.02 16.50 14.31
CA THR A 4 -32.32 15.59 13.20
C THR A 4 -33.16 16.32 12.16
N MET A 5 -32.52 16.90 11.15
CA MET A 5 -33.23 17.50 10.01
C MET A 5 -33.60 16.41 8.98
N SER A 6 -34.79 16.52 8.37
CA SER A 6 -35.22 15.62 7.32
C SER A 6 -34.41 15.88 6.02
N THR A 7 -34.18 14.83 5.21
CA THR A 7 -33.40 14.88 3.97
C THR A 7 -33.71 16.05 3.01
N PRO A 8 -35.01 16.47 2.82
CA PRO A 8 -35.33 17.63 2.00
C PRO A 8 -34.86 18.97 2.60
N LEU A 9 -34.84 19.09 3.92
CA LEU A 9 -34.36 20.31 4.59
C LEU A 9 -32.84 20.48 4.46
N ILE A 10 -32.10 19.41 4.50
CA ILE A 10 -30.62 19.41 4.33
C ILE A 10 -30.25 19.85 2.91
N ARG A 11 -30.95 19.32 1.88
CA ARG A 11 -30.80 19.80 0.48
C ARG A 11 -31.10 21.28 0.32
N MET A 12 -32.13 21.76 0.95
CA MET A 12 -32.54 23.16 0.90
C MET A 12 -31.53 24.08 1.60
N PHE A 13 -30.88 23.61 2.68
CA PHE A 13 -29.83 24.36 3.37
C PHE A 13 -28.53 24.48 2.55
N ILE A 14 -28.07 23.39 1.90
CA ILE A 14 -26.92 23.42 1.02
C ILE A 14 -27.18 24.32 -0.19
N LEU A 15 -28.36 24.23 -0.82
CA LEU A 15 -28.78 25.08 -1.93
C LEU A 15 -28.87 26.57 -1.53
N ALA A 16 -29.40 26.89 -0.34
CA ALA A 16 -29.48 28.25 0.17
C ALA A 16 -28.12 28.87 0.47
N PHE A 17 -27.15 28.09 0.97
CA PHE A 17 -25.79 28.56 1.25
C PHE A 17 -24.96 28.76 -0.02
N CYS A 18 -25.11 27.88 -1.02
CA CYS A 18 -24.42 28.05 -2.32
C CYS A 18 -25.02 29.18 -3.15
N ALA A 19 -26.35 29.42 -3.08
CA ALA A 19 -27.01 30.53 -3.70
C ALA A 19 -26.59 31.90 -3.10
N ALA A 20 -26.32 31.96 -1.79
CA ALA A 20 -25.81 33.14 -1.12
C ALA A 20 -24.35 33.50 -1.54
N ALA A 21 -23.62 32.54 -2.13
CA ALA A 21 -22.27 32.71 -2.67
C ALA A 21 -22.25 33.21 -4.16
N GLY A 22 -23.42 33.42 -4.79
CA GLY A 22 -23.55 34.20 -6.04
C GLY A 22 -23.21 33.47 -7.35
N SER A 23 -23.36 32.14 -7.43
CA SER A 23 -23.05 31.37 -8.63
C SER A 23 -24.19 30.40 -9.02
N ASP A 24 -24.85 30.67 -10.15
CA ASP A 24 -25.95 29.85 -10.69
C ASP A 24 -25.49 28.42 -11.12
N SER A 25 -24.22 28.24 -11.49
CA SER A 25 -23.64 26.94 -11.85
C SER A 25 -23.50 25.97 -10.66
N LEU A 26 -23.44 26.49 -9.43
CA LEU A 26 -23.39 25.72 -8.20
C LEU A 26 -24.76 25.14 -7.81
N LEU A 27 -25.85 25.78 -8.23
CA LEU A 27 -27.22 25.31 -7.98
C LEU A 27 -27.54 24.03 -8.76
N GLU A 28 -27.11 23.90 -10.02
CA GLU A 28 -27.32 22.69 -10.83
C GLU A 28 -26.49 21.52 -10.32
N SER A 29 -25.24 21.76 -9.95
CA SER A 29 -24.35 20.73 -9.39
C SER A 29 -24.84 20.22 -8.03
N ALA A 30 -25.38 21.09 -7.17
CA ALA A 30 -25.92 20.70 -5.87
C ALA A 30 -27.22 19.86 -5.96
N GLN A 31 -27.98 19.99 -7.05
CA GLN A 31 -29.18 19.19 -7.29
C GLN A 31 -28.89 17.73 -7.67
N SER A 32 -27.69 17.45 -8.21
CA SER A 32 -27.25 16.10 -8.61
C SER A 32 -26.58 15.32 -7.47
N LEU A 33 -26.36 15.90 -6.29
CA LEU A 33 -25.68 15.26 -5.17
C LEU A 33 -26.46 14.05 -4.62
N PRO A 34 -25.80 12.92 -4.37
CA PRO A 34 -26.44 11.77 -3.72
C PRO A 34 -26.91 12.13 -2.28
N VAL A 35 -27.97 11.47 -1.83
CA VAL A 35 -28.67 11.73 -0.55
C VAL A 35 -27.79 11.53 0.70
N SER A 36 -26.60 10.94 0.54
CA SER A 36 -25.64 10.62 1.61
C SER A 36 -24.63 11.74 1.95
N THR A 37 -24.70 12.90 1.30
CA THR A 37 -23.76 14.00 1.56
C THR A 37 -24.32 14.92 2.65
N TYR A 38 -23.74 14.89 3.85
CA TYR A 38 -24.20 15.65 5.02
C TYR A 38 -23.15 16.68 5.47
N CYS A 39 -23.59 17.90 5.76
CA CYS A 39 -22.85 18.82 6.60
C CYS A 39 -23.41 18.76 8.03
N VAL A 40 -22.57 18.54 9.03
CA VAL A 40 -22.97 18.45 10.44
C VAL A 40 -23.05 19.81 11.13
N SER A 41 -22.51 20.90 10.50
CA SER A 41 -22.64 22.27 10.99
C SER A 41 -22.67 23.28 9.86
N ALA A 42 -23.25 24.47 10.11
CA ALA A 42 -23.29 25.59 9.17
C ALA A 42 -21.86 26.06 8.74
N ASP A 43 -20.90 26.02 9.67
CA ASP A 43 -19.52 26.41 9.41
C ASP A 43 -18.78 25.42 8.49
N GLN A 44 -19.07 24.12 8.61
CA GLN A 44 -18.55 23.09 7.70
C GLN A 44 -19.13 23.25 6.30
N CYS A 45 -20.44 23.50 6.17
CA CYS A 45 -21.07 23.77 4.87
C CYS A 45 -20.49 25.03 4.22
N ALA A 46 -20.26 26.09 4.98
CA ALA A 46 -19.67 27.34 4.48
C ALA A 46 -18.19 27.17 4.08
N ALA A 47 -17.41 26.35 4.82
CA ALA A 47 -16.03 26.03 4.46
C ALA A 47 -15.95 25.17 3.20
N LEU A 48 -16.86 24.23 3.03
CA LEU A 48 -17.01 23.40 1.84
C LEU A 48 -17.35 24.23 0.59
N CYS A 49 -18.33 25.15 0.71
CA CYS A 49 -18.71 26.04 -0.39
C CYS A 49 -17.58 27.03 -0.77
N ARG A 50 -16.82 27.56 0.20
CA ARG A 50 -15.67 28.45 -0.09
C ARG A 50 -14.58 27.77 -0.89
N ARG A 51 -14.20 26.53 -0.54
CA ARG A 51 -13.19 25.74 -1.28
C ARG A 51 -13.62 25.43 -2.71
N PHE A 52 -14.93 25.28 -2.94
CA PHE A 52 -15.50 25.07 -4.26
C PHE A 52 -15.41 26.31 -5.15
N VAL A 53 -15.59 27.49 -4.59
CA VAL A 53 -15.55 28.79 -5.31
C VAL A 53 -14.09 29.19 -5.66
N GLU A 54 -13.10 28.77 -4.86
CA GLU A 54 -11.68 29.11 -5.04
C GLU A 54 -10.96 28.31 -6.13
N GLY A 55 -11.64 27.39 -6.81
CA GLY A 55 -11.29 26.95 -8.17
C GLY A 55 -10.11 26.00 -8.35
N ASP A 56 -9.63 25.31 -7.31
CA ASP A 56 -8.42 24.49 -7.41
C ASP A 56 -8.65 22.99 -7.71
N ARG A 57 -9.89 22.50 -7.80
CA ARG A 57 -10.21 21.07 -8.06
C ARG A 57 -11.54 20.89 -8.78
N GLN A 58 -11.66 19.74 -9.51
CA GLN A 58 -12.91 19.35 -10.16
C GLN A 58 -14.02 19.07 -9.12
N PRO A 59 -15.30 19.33 -9.43
CA PRO A 59 -16.43 19.09 -8.52
C PRO A 59 -16.46 17.69 -7.91
N GLU A 60 -16.00 16.70 -8.66
CA GLU A 60 -15.96 15.28 -8.25
C GLU A 60 -14.93 15.00 -7.15
N ASP A 61 -13.78 15.66 -7.18
CA ASP A 61 -12.74 15.54 -6.13
C ASP A 61 -13.19 16.17 -4.83
N PHE A 62 -13.96 17.24 -4.93
CA PHE A 62 -14.56 17.92 -3.79
C PHE A 62 -15.66 17.08 -3.12
N ILE A 63 -16.53 16.45 -3.93
CA ILE A 63 -17.59 15.55 -3.44
C ILE A 63 -16.97 14.34 -2.74
N ARG A 64 -15.87 13.79 -3.30
CA ARG A 64 -15.10 12.70 -2.69
C ARG A 64 -14.55 13.11 -1.32
N GLN A 65 -13.93 14.27 -1.24
CA GLN A 65 -13.34 14.77 0.00
C GLN A 65 -14.42 15.11 1.05
N ALA A 66 -15.55 15.67 0.64
CA ALA A 66 -16.67 15.98 1.54
C ALA A 66 -17.36 14.71 2.06
N ALA A 67 -17.64 13.74 1.20
CA ALA A 67 -18.18 12.44 1.62
C ALA A 67 -17.24 11.70 2.57
N PHE A 68 -15.93 11.92 2.40
CA PHE A 68 -14.87 11.37 3.20
C PHE A 68 -14.75 12.04 4.59
N GLU A 69 -14.76 13.39 4.66
CA GLU A 69 -14.69 14.15 5.92
C GLU A 69 -15.94 13.92 6.81
N LEU A 70 -17.02 13.43 6.22
CA LEU A 70 -18.32 13.20 6.86
C LEU A 70 -18.70 11.72 6.98
N GLY A 71 -17.71 10.82 6.83
CA GLY A 71 -17.90 9.36 6.93
C GLY A 71 -18.79 8.93 8.10
N PRO A 72 -19.41 7.74 8.04
CA PRO A 72 -20.32 7.30 9.10
C PRO A 72 -19.62 7.30 10.46
N PRO A 73 -20.35 7.61 11.54
CA PRO A 73 -19.78 7.68 12.88
C PRO A 73 -19.12 6.36 13.29
N ASP A 74 -18.09 6.44 14.12
CA ASP A 74 -17.24 5.36 14.68
C ASP A 74 -18.03 4.25 15.41
N SER A 75 -18.99 3.60 14.78
CA SER A 75 -19.93 2.71 15.43
C SER A 75 -19.56 1.22 15.37
N PHE A 76 -18.40 0.86 14.82
CA PHE A 76 -18.01 -0.55 14.76
C PHE A 76 -16.68 -0.79 15.48
N ARG A 77 -16.73 -1.02 16.79
CA ARG A 77 -15.61 -1.58 17.55
C ARG A 77 -15.73 -3.09 17.55
N LEU A 78 -14.80 -3.78 16.91
CA LEU A 78 -14.70 -5.22 17.06
C LEU A 78 -14.16 -5.56 18.45
N PRO A 79 -14.62 -6.66 19.06
CA PRO A 79 -14.07 -7.08 20.35
C PRO A 79 -12.57 -7.36 20.23
N PRO A 80 -11.80 -7.10 21.29
CA PRO A 80 -10.37 -7.41 21.32
C PRO A 80 -10.13 -8.87 20.93
N SER A 81 -9.10 -9.09 20.12
CA SER A 81 -8.69 -10.45 19.74
C SER A 81 -8.04 -11.16 20.93
N ASN A 82 -8.52 -12.37 21.24
CA ASN A 82 -7.95 -13.23 22.26
C ASN A 82 -7.04 -14.33 21.67
N THR A 83 -6.70 -14.28 20.38
CA THR A 83 -5.77 -15.24 19.77
C THR A 83 -4.34 -14.78 19.95
N SER A 84 -3.47 -15.73 20.20
CA SER A 84 -2.04 -15.48 20.33
C SER A 84 -1.40 -15.23 18.95
N ILE A 85 -0.67 -14.14 18.84
CA ILE A 85 0.28 -13.93 17.74
C ILE A 85 1.29 -15.09 17.75
N PRO A 86 1.64 -15.67 16.59
CA PRO A 86 2.68 -16.70 16.55
C PRO A 86 3.96 -16.18 17.21
N PRO A 87 4.57 -16.97 18.14
CA PRO A 87 5.72 -16.48 18.87
C PRO A 87 6.86 -16.09 17.95
N VAL A 88 7.52 -14.98 18.28
CA VAL A 88 8.75 -14.54 17.61
C VAL A 88 9.82 -15.59 17.87
N VAL A 89 10.40 -16.15 16.80
CA VAL A 89 11.41 -17.20 16.90
C VAL A 89 12.75 -16.63 17.38
N ASP A 90 13.14 -15.51 16.80
CA ASP A 90 14.35 -14.78 17.20
C ASP A 90 13.99 -13.30 17.44
N PRO A 91 13.96 -12.84 18.71
CA PRO A 91 13.62 -11.47 19.02
C PRO A 91 14.67 -10.44 18.56
N THR A 92 15.83 -10.89 18.10
CA THR A 92 16.90 -10.04 17.57
C THR A 92 16.92 -10.00 16.05
N ASN A 93 16.11 -10.85 15.39
CA ASN A 93 16.03 -10.90 13.93
C ASN A 93 14.65 -11.32 13.44
N VAL A 94 13.79 -10.35 13.15
CA VAL A 94 12.43 -10.57 12.62
C VAL A 94 12.43 -11.34 11.30
N TYR A 95 13.55 -11.37 10.59
CA TYR A 95 13.73 -12.08 9.32
C TYR A 95 14.33 -13.49 9.48
N SER A 96 14.49 -14.01 10.71
CA SER A 96 15.10 -15.32 10.95
C SER A 96 14.41 -16.46 10.21
N GLU A 97 13.11 -16.39 10.04
CA GLU A 97 12.32 -17.43 9.37
C GLU A 97 12.19 -17.21 7.84
N VAL A 98 12.60 -16.04 7.32
CA VAL A 98 12.55 -15.76 5.87
C VAL A 98 13.89 -15.96 5.17
N ARG A 99 14.82 -16.67 5.79
CA ARG A 99 16.11 -17.04 5.19
C ARG A 99 15.92 -17.91 3.95
N ALA A 100 16.94 -17.94 3.10
CA ALA A 100 16.89 -18.61 1.81
C ALA A 100 16.30 -20.03 1.89
N ASN A 101 15.27 -20.29 1.08
CA ASN A 101 14.58 -21.58 0.93
C ASN A 101 13.96 -22.18 2.21
N ASN A 102 13.78 -21.38 3.27
CA ASN A 102 13.11 -21.82 4.50
C ASN A 102 11.58 -21.79 4.34
N PHE A 103 11.05 -22.69 3.55
CA PHE A 103 9.63 -22.74 3.21
C PHE A 103 8.75 -23.29 4.33
N SER A 104 7.59 -22.67 4.55
CA SER A 104 6.50 -23.29 5.30
C SER A 104 5.98 -24.53 4.54
N PRO A 105 5.57 -25.61 5.26
CA PRO A 105 4.83 -26.71 4.62
C PRO A 105 3.55 -26.25 3.89
N ALA A 106 3.00 -25.10 4.28
CA ALA A 106 1.80 -24.54 3.67
C ALA A 106 1.96 -24.23 2.16
N VAL A 107 3.18 -23.93 1.69
CA VAL A 107 3.43 -23.65 0.26
C VAL A 107 3.76 -24.91 -0.56
N ALA A 108 3.65 -26.08 0.03
CA ALA A 108 3.93 -27.34 -0.69
C ALA A 108 3.01 -27.49 -1.92
N GLY A 109 3.62 -27.75 -3.06
CA GLY A 109 2.94 -27.89 -4.35
C GLY A 109 2.58 -26.56 -5.03
N ALA A 110 2.94 -25.43 -4.47
CA ALA A 110 2.79 -24.13 -5.14
C ALA A 110 3.69 -24.04 -6.38
N LEU A 111 3.19 -23.38 -7.42
CA LEU A 111 3.95 -23.13 -8.63
C LEU A 111 4.99 -22.03 -8.39
N ALA A 112 6.22 -22.26 -8.85
CA ALA A 112 7.21 -21.19 -8.88
C ALA A 112 6.86 -20.20 -10.00
N ARG A 113 6.36 -19.01 -9.61
CA ARG A 113 5.90 -17.97 -10.53
C ARG A 113 6.17 -16.58 -9.99
N ILE A 114 6.30 -15.62 -10.92
CA ILE A 114 6.25 -14.19 -10.63
C ILE A 114 4.91 -13.70 -11.16
N TYR A 115 4.11 -13.11 -10.30
CA TYR A 115 2.83 -12.52 -10.66
C TYR A 115 2.97 -11.01 -10.66
N SER A 116 2.73 -10.36 -11.81
CA SER A 116 2.89 -8.92 -12.02
C SER A 116 1.55 -8.28 -12.38
N PRO A 117 0.91 -7.53 -11.48
CA PRO A 117 -0.32 -6.81 -11.78
C PRO A 117 0.00 -5.59 -12.64
N ASN A 118 -0.91 -5.22 -13.52
CA ASN A 118 -0.70 -4.17 -14.51
C ASN A 118 -1.89 -3.21 -14.54
N LEU A 119 -1.67 -2.00 -14.04
CA LEU A 119 -2.71 -0.99 -13.81
C LEU A 119 -3.51 -0.64 -15.07
N ILE A 120 -2.82 -0.51 -16.20
CA ILE A 120 -3.45 -0.02 -17.45
C ILE A 120 -4.16 -1.16 -18.18
N THR A 121 -3.56 -2.35 -18.21
CA THR A 121 -4.12 -3.47 -18.98
C THR A 121 -5.23 -4.22 -18.22
N GLY A 122 -5.36 -4.00 -16.89
CA GLY A 122 -6.31 -4.72 -16.05
C GLY A 122 -6.00 -6.21 -15.90
N LYS A 123 -4.75 -6.61 -16.15
CA LYS A 123 -4.29 -8.01 -16.16
C LYS A 123 -3.24 -8.26 -15.10
N VAL A 124 -3.02 -9.54 -14.84
CA VAL A 124 -1.82 -10.06 -14.17
C VAL A 124 -1.03 -10.84 -15.22
N ASP A 125 0.24 -10.48 -15.41
CA ASP A 125 1.19 -11.25 -16.19
C ASP A 125 1.88 -12.27 -15.29
N VAL A 126 1.98 -13.52 -15.78
CA VAL A 126 2.59 -14.64 -15.04
C VAL A 126 3.92 -15.00 -15.70
N ILE A 127 5.01 -14.86 -14.97
CA ILE A 127 6.36 -15.10 -15.48
C ILE A 127 6.91 -16.39 -14.84
N ASP A 128 7.54 -17.23 -15.66
CA ASP A 128 8.32 -18.35 -15.17
C ASP A 128 9.73 -17.87 -14.79
N PRO A 129 10.11 -17.95 -13.49
CA PRO A 129 11.43 -17.50 -13.05
C PRO A 129 12.61 -18.33 -13.59
N ALA A 130 12.37 -19.57 -14.03
CA ALA A 130 13.42 -20.43 -14.59
C ALA A 130 13.76 -20.03 -16.03
N THR A 131 12.78 -19.61 -16.82
CA THR A 131 12.97 -19.23 -18.23
C THR A 131 13.02 -17.72 -18.44
N PHE A 132 12.57 -16.92 -17.47
CA PHE A 132 12.42 -15.46 -17.56
C PHE A 132 11.46 -15.04 -18.68
N THR A 133 10.40 -15.81 -18.91
CA THR A 133 9.41 -15.55 -19.93
C THR A 133 8.01 -15.44 -19.34
N VAL A 134 7.16 -14.59 -19.94
CA VAL A 134 5.73 -14.58 -19.65
C VAL A 134 5.12 -15.89 -20.19
N VAL A 135 4.48 -16.66 -19.30
CA VAL A 135 3.91 -17.99 -19.63
C VAL A 135 2.40 -18.00 -19.60
N ASP A 136 1.77 -17.01 -18.95
CA ASP A 136 0.31 -16.87 -18.88
C ASP A 136 -0.06 -15.42 -18.57
N HIS A 137 -1.33 -15.07 -18.73
CA HIS A 137 -1.93 -13.84 -18.23
C HIS A 137 -3.43 -14.04 -18.02
N PHE A 138 -4.00 -13.29 -17.08
CA PHE A 138 -5.44 -13.32 -16.84
C PHE A 138 -5.98 -11.94 -16.44
N ALA A 139 -7.27 -11.71 -16.65
CA ALA A 139 -7.92 -10.48 -16.23
C ALA A 139 -8.07 -10.44 -14.70
N ALA A 140 -7.74 -9.30 -14.09
CA ALA A 140 -7.83 -9.09 -12.64
C ALA A 140 -8.69 -7.85 -12.28
N GLY A 141 -9.52 -7.39 -13.20
CA GLY A 141 -10.37 -6.21 -12.99
C GLY A 141 -9.67 -4.90 -13.35
N ALA A 142 -10.24 -3.80 -12.90
CA ALA A 142 -9.70 -2.48 -13.17
C ALA A 142 -8.56 -2.14 -12.19
N SER A 143 -7.49 -1.51 -12.72
CA SER A 143 -6.37 -0.97 -11.94
C SER A 143 -5.78 -1.93 -10.89
N PRO A 144 -5.37 -3.17 -11.24
CA PRO A 144 -4.75 -4.07 -10.28
C PRO A 144 -3.40 -3.50 -9.80
N GLN A 145 -3.25 -3.35 -8.48
CA GLN A 145 -2.12 -2.66 -7.84
C GLN A 145 -1.07 -3.62 -7.27
N HIS A 146 -1.47 -4.51 -6.36
CA HIS A 146 -0.55 -5.40 -5.65
C HIS A 146 -1.03 -6.85 -5.71
N ILE A 147 -0.09 -7.78 -5.58
CA ILE A 147 -0.41 -9.20 -5.34
C ILE A 147 0.15 -9.59 -3.99
N VAL A 148 -0.75 -9.99 -3.10
CA VAL A 148 -0.53 -10.11 -1.67
C VAL A 148 -0.75 -11.55 -1.22
N PRO A 149 0.29 -12.24 -0.69
CA PRO A 149 0.10 -13.55 -0.08
C PRO A 149 -0.78 -13.47 1.16
N SER A 150 -1.76 -14.39 1.28
CA SER A 150 -2.57 -14.54 2.49
C SER A 150 -1.71 -14.91 3.70
N TRP A 151 -2.23 -14.65 4.91
CA TRP A 151 -1.52 -14.97 6.15
C TRP A 151 -1.13 -16.45 6.23
N ASP A 152 -2.03 -17.34 5.83
CA ASP A 152 -1.86 -18.80 5.86
C ASP A 152 -1.11 -19.34 4.62
N LEU A 153 -0.71 -18.50 3.69
CA LEU A 153 0.03 -18.82 2.46
C LEU A 153 -0.75 -19.70 1.46
N GLN A 154 -2.09 -19.77 1.58
CA GLN A 154 -2.92 -20.62 0.72
C GLN A 154 -3.52 -19.88 -0.48
N THR A 155 -3.50 -18.54 -0.46
CA THR A 155 -4.09 -17.69 -1.50
C THR A 155 -3.17 -16.52 -1.79
N LEU A 156 -3.10 -16.08 -3.05
CA LEU A 156 -2.54 -14.80 -3.43
C LEU A 156 -3.70 -13.88 -3.82
N TRP A 157 -3.75 -12.68 -3.24
CA TRP A 157 -4.82 -11.72 -3.50
C TRP A 157 -4.34 -10.60 -4.41
N VAL A 158 -5.00 -10.41 -5.56
CA VAL A 158 -4.78 -9.22 -6.39
C VAL A 158 -5.66 -8.12 -5.86
N THR A 159 -5.08 -7.00 -5.47
CA THR A 159 -5.83 -5.79 -5.08
C THR A 159 -6.11 -4.95 -6.31
N GLY A 160 -7.34 -4.49 -6.49
CA GLY A 160 -7.77 -3.62 -7.58
C GLY A 160 -8.29 -2.30 -7.02
N ASP A 161 -7.54 -1.23 -7.31
CA ASP A 161 -7.82 0.12 -6.83
C ASP A 161 -8.71 0.87 -7.83
N VAL A 162 -9.98 0.95 -7.50
CA VAL A 162 -10.94 1.76 -8.25
C VAL A 162 -11.73 2.62 -7.27
N SER A 163 -11.40 3.88 -7.23
CA SER A 163 -12.07 4.85 -6.37
C SER A 163 -12.99 5.80 -7.16
N GLY A 164 -14.09 6.21 -6.56
CA GLY A 164 -15.03 7.18 -7.12
C GLY A 164 -16.49 6.90 -6.77
N PRO A 165 -17.41 7.83 -7.02
CA PRO A 165 -18.83 7.64 -6.78
C PRO A 165 -19.38 6.42 -7.53
N GLY A 166 -19.86 5.41 -6.80
CA GLY A 166 -20.38 4.16 -7.37
C GLY A 166 -19.33 3.21 -7.96
N ALA A 167 -18.04 3.57 -7.92
CA ALA A 167 -16.94 2.67 -8.24
C ALA A 167 -16.65 1.75 -7.04
N HIS A 168 -16.16 0.56 -7.35
CA HIS A 168 -15.76 -0.40 -6.33
C HIS A 168 -14.44 -1.04 -6.74
N GLY A 169 -13.53 -1.15 -5.78
CA GLY A 169 -12.35 -1.97 -5.88
C GLY A 169 -12.68 -3.46 -5.86
N SER A 170 -11.69 -4.27 -6.05
CA SER A 170 -11.82 -5.72 -6.04
C SER A 170 -10.64 -6.41 -5.40
N LEU A 171 -10.89 -7.60 -4.83
CA LEU A 171 -9.87 -8.56 -4.43
C LEU A 171 -10.06 -9.82 -5.27
N VAL A 172 -9.07 -10.19 -6.08
CA VAL A 172 -9.14 -11.39 -6.91
C VAL A 172 -8.20 -12.44 -6.33
N PRO A 173 -8.74 -13.58 -5.83
CA PRO A 173 -7.89 -14.65 -5.31
C PRO A 173 -7.21 -15.41 -6.47
N ILE A 174 -5.96 -15.83 -6.26
CA ILE A 174 -5.23 -16.75 -7.11
C ILE A 174 -4.93 -17.99 -6.28
N ASP A 175 -5.25 -19.17 -6.80
CA ASP A 175 -4.78 -20.43 -6.23
C ASP A 175 -3.29 -20.61 -6.58
N PRO A 176 -2.37 -20.60 -5.62
CA PRO A 176 -0.93 -20.67 -5.91
C PRO A 176 -0.47 -22.03 -6.41
N LYS A 177 -1.30 -23.10 -6.31
CA LYS A 177 -1.00 -24.44 -6.81
C LYS A 177 -1.32 -24.59 -8.29
N THR A 178 -2.38 -23.92 -8.74
CA THR A 178 -2.81 -23.97 -10.15
C THR A 178 -2.44 -22.71 -10.93
N GLY A 179 -2.13 -21.62 -10.25
CA GLY A 179 -1.87 -20.30 -10.85
C GLY A 179 -3.12 -19.62 -11.40
N LYS A 180 -4.32 -20.14 -11.13
CA LYS A 180 -5.57 -19.65 -11.72
C LYS A 180 -6.32 -18.72 -10.79
N PRO A 181 -6.92 -17.64 -11.34
CA PRO A 181 -7.75 -16.73 -10.56
C PRO A 181 -9.10 -17.36 -10.22
N GLY A 182 -9.61 -17.00 -9.03
CA GLY A 182 -10.97 -17.29 -8.61
C GLY A 182 -11.94 -16.13 -8.88
N ALA A 183 -13.13 -16.21 -8.30
CA ALA A 183 -14.14 -15.14 -8.42
C ALA A 183 -13.70 -13.89 -7.63
N PRO A 184 -13.84 -12.68 -8.21
CA PRO A 184 -13.50 -11.45 -7.51
C PRO A 184 -14.46 -11.18 -6.36
N VAL A 185 -13.91 -10.70 -5.24
CA VAL A 185 -14.65 -10.14 -4.11
C VAL A 185 -14.71 -8.64 -4.26
N LYS A 186 -15.91 -8.06 -4.18
CA LYS A 186 -16.13 -6.63 -4.25
C LYS A 186 -15.77 -5.96 -2.92
N VAL A 187 -14.96 -4.91 -2.97
CA VAL A 187 -14.62 -4.05 -1.84
C VAL A 187 -14.78 -2.58 -2.24
N ASP A 188 -14.70 -1.65 -1.28
CA ASP A 188 -14.93 -0.23 -1.62
C ASP A 188 -13.73 0.38 -2.35
N ASP A 189 -12.53 0.09 -1.87
CA ASP A 189 -11.26 0.59 -2.40
C ASP A 189 -10.15 -0.35 -1.93
N ALA A 190 -9.25 -0.78 -2.78
CA ALA A 190 -8.22 -1.76 -2.43
C ALA A 190 -6.89 -1.40 -3.08
N TYR A 191 -6.21 -0.39 -2.55
CA TYR A 191 -4.86 -0.06 -3.00
C TYR A 191 -3.86 -1.18 -2.65
N ASN A 192 -3.85 -1.61 -1.39
CA ASN A 192 -2.97 -2.66 -0.88
C ASN A 192 -3.68 -3.50 0.18
N MET A 193 -3.06 -4.58 0.64
CA MET A 193 -3.62 -5.44 1.67
C MET A 193 -2.54 -5.98 2.61
N TYR A 194 -2.91 -6.10 3.88
CA TYR A 194 -2.09 -6.68 4.96
C TYR A 194 -2.91 -7.70 5.74
N PHE A 195 -2.26 -8.38 6.67
CA PHE A 195 -2.91 -9.28 7.61
C PHE A 195 -2.46 -8.96 9.02
N THR A 196 -3.38 -9.06 9.99
CA THR A 196 -3.00 -8.96 11.40
C THR A 196 -2.04 -10.09 11.76
N PRO A 197 -1.06 -9.85 12.64
CA PRO A 197 -0.07 -10.87 13.00
C PRO A 197 -0.65 -12.16 13.58
N ASP A 198 -1.85 -12.09 14.16
CA ASP A 198 -2.61 -13.25 14.65
C ASP A 198 -3.42 -13.97 13.56
N GLY A 199 -3.41 -13.48 12.33
CA GLY A 199 -4.10 -14.07 11.19
C GLY A 199 -5.63 -13.97 11.21
N ARG A 200 -6.22 -13.20 12.14
CA ARG A 200 -7.69 -13.12 12.29
C ARG A 200 -8.35 -12.10 11.38
N SER A 201 -7.58 -11.23 10.79
CA SER A 201 -8.12 -10.23 9.86
C SER A 201 -7.16 -9.97 8.71
N ALA A 202 -7.71 -9.80 7.53
CA ALA A 202 -7.12 -9.04 6.46
C ALA A 202 -7.32 -7.55 6.73
N ILE A 203 -6.36 -6.72 6.36
CA ILE A 203 -6.43 -5.25 6.44
C ILE A 203 -6.35 -4.73 5.01
N VAL A 204 -7.47 -4.34 4.44
CA VAL A 204 -7.52 -3.71 3.13
C VAL A 204 -7.27 -2.21 3.29
N VAL A 205 -6.31 -1.71 2.55
CA VAL A 205 -5.96 -0.28 2.56
C VAL A 205 -6.86 0.45 1.56
N ALA A 206 -7.87 1.13 2.08
CA ALA A 206 -8.76 1.97 1.30
C ALA A 206 -8.17 3.39 1.23
N GLU A 207 -7.24 3.58 0.28
CA GLU A 207 -6.38 4.75 0.17
C GLU A 207 -7.16 6.04 -0.02
N ALA A 208 -8.02 6.09 -1.03
CA ALA A 208 -8.84 7.26 -1.33
C ALA A 208 -9.85 7.56 -0.22
N MET A 209 -10.25 6.54 0.56
CA MET A 209 -11.13 6.68 1.70
C MET A 209 -10.38 6.99 3.00
N ARG A 210 -9.04 6.99 2.99
CA ARG A 210 -8.16 7.22 4.15
C ARG A 210 -8.55 6.36 5.34
N ARG A 211 -8.79 5.07 5.11
CA ARG A 211 -9.17 4.12 6.15
C ARG A 211 -8.57 2.75 5.91
N LEU A 212 -8.52 1.97 6.97
CA LEU A 212 -8.13 0.56 6.94
C LEU A 212 -9.36 -0.28 7.21
N GLU A 213 -9.71 -1.18 6.31
CA GLU A 213 -10.82 -2.10 6.45
C GLU A 213 -10.33 -3.43 6.99
N PHE A 214 -10.75 -3.79 8.19
CA PHE A 214 -10.50 -5.11 8.77
C PHE A 214 -11.57 -6.07 8.26
N ARG A 215 -11.13 -7.15 7.63
CA ARG A 215 -12.00 -8.12 6.98
C ARG A 215 -11.66 -9.54 7.43
N ASP A 216 -12.60 -10.47 7.33
CA ASP A 216 -12.33 -11.89 7.52
C ASP A 216 -11.23 -12.32 6.51
N PRO A 217 -10.14 -13.00 6.95
CA PRO A 217 -8.99 -13.27 6.08
C PRO A 217 -9.28 -14.29 4.97
N HIS A 218 -10.40 -15.02 5.03
CA HIS A 218 -10.77 -16.04 4.06
C HIS A 218 -11.96 -15.62 3.19
N THR A 219 -13.02 -15.04 3.80
CA THR A 219 -14.24 -14.64 3.08
C THR A 219 -14.19 -13.21 2.58
N MET A 220 -13.29 -12.38 3.14
CA MET A 220 -13.20 -10.93 2.94
C MET A 220 -14.45 -10.17 3.41
N ASP A 221 -15.30 -10.78 4.24
CA ASP A 221 -16.42 -10.08 4.87
C ASP A 221 -15.91 -8.98 5.81
N LEU A 222 -16.53 -7.80 5.74
CA LEU A 222 -16.13 -6.65 6.55
C LEU A 222 -16.37 -6.92 8.04
N GLN A 223 -15.32 -6.82 8.84
CA GLN A 223 -15.37 -6.89 10.31
C GLN A 223 -15.44 -5.50 10.95
N GLY A 224 -14.94 -4.47 10.29
CA GLY A 224 -14.93 -3.08 10.73
C GLY A 224 -13.81 -2.30 10.08
N TYR A 225 -13.64 -1.03 10.44
CA TYR A 225 -12.59 -0.18 9.88
C TYR A 225 -12.03 0.82 10.88
N VAL A 226 -10.81 1.27 10.62
CA VAL A 226 -10.12 2.35 11.33
C VAL A 226 -9.99 3.54 10.38
N ASN A 227 -10.62 4.64 10.71
CA ASN A 227 -10.46 5.89 9.98
C ASN A 227 -9.14 6.57 10.32
N ALA A 228 -8.46 7.06 9.29
CA ALA A 228 -7.24 7.85 9.41
C ALA A 228 -7.36 9.14 8.58
N PRO A 229 -8.31 10.06 8.91
CA PRO A 229 -8.65 11.21 8.06
C PRO A 229 -7.47 12.16 7.83
N GLN A 230 -6.51 12.19 8.74
CA GLN A 230 -5.28 12.96 8.60
C GLN A 230 -4.22 12.31 7.69
N CYS A 231 -4.45 11.06 7.23
CA CYS A 231 -3.51 10.31 6.39
C CYS A 231 -3.99 10.31 4.93
N SER A 232 -3.65 11.35 4.16
CA SER A 232 -3.94 11.38 2.73
C SER A 232 -2.99 10.46 1.98
N GLY A 233 -3.54 9.54 1.18
CA GLY A 233 -2.76 8.50 0.53
C GLY A 233 -2.21 7.51 1.56
N ILE A 234 -3.07 6.95 2.43
CA ILE A 234 -2.68 5.84 3.30
C ILE A 234 -2.25 4.66 2.44
N ASN A 235 -1.02 4.17 2.61
CA ASN A 235 -0.36 3.43 1.56
C ASN A 235 0.28 2.13 2.08
N HIS A 236 1.55 2.15 2.45
CA HIS A 236 2.32 0.98 2.84
C HIS A 236 2.49 0.89 4.35
N ALA A 237 2.76 -0.34 4.84
CA ALA A 237 2.96 -0.57 6.27
C ALA A 237 3.98 -1.65 6.58
N ASP A 238 4.55 -1.57 7.77
CA ASP A 238 5.16 -2.71 8.45
C ASP A 238 4.80 -2.72 9.94
N PHE A 239 4.97 -3.87 10.56
CA PHE A 239 4.50 -4.18 11.90
C PHE A 239 5.66 -4.23 12.89
N ALA A 240 5.39 -3.82 14.12
CA ALA A 240 6.28 -4.06 15.23
C ALA A 240 6.59 -5.57 15.37
N ILE A 241 7.76 -5.90 15.89
CA ILE A 241 8.21 -7.30 16.02
C ILE A 241 7.26 -8.15 16.87
N ASP A 242 6.63 -7.54 17.87
CA ASP A 242 5.63 -8.16 18.75
C ASP A 242 4.20 -8.13 18.17
N GLY A 243 4.03 -7.51 17.00
CA GLY A 243 2.75 -7.37 16.32
C GLY A 243 1.75 -6.43 16.99
N SER A 244 2.15 -5.69 18.02
CA SER A 244 1.24 -4.82 18.79
C SER A 244 0.74 -3.60 17.99
N TYR A 245 1.57 -3.08 17.07
CA TYR A 245 1.21 -1.97 16.20
C TYR A 245 1.77 -2.11 14.79
N ALA A 246 1.20 -1.36 13.86
CA ALA A 246 1.77 -1.11 12.55
C ALA A 246 1.95 0.39 12.32
N ILE A 247 2.93 0.76 11.49
CA ILE A 247 3.11 2.12 10.99
C ILE A 247 2.74 2.12 9.52
N PHE A 248 1.79 2.99 9.13
CA PHE A 248 1.39 3.22 7.75
C PHE A 248 1.94 4.55 7.25
N THR A 249 2.35 4.58 5.99
CA THR A 249 2.76 5.79 5.30
C THR A 249 1.55 6.54 4.75
N CYS A 250 1.65 7.87 4.71
CA CYS A 250 0.63 8.79 4.19
C CYS A 250 1.27 9.59 3.05
N GLU A 251 1.20 9.05 1.85
CA GLU A 251 1.94 9.49 0.67
C GLU A 251 1.76 10.98 0.37
N PHE A 252 0.50 11.49 0.42
CA PHE A 252 0.16 12.81 -0.10
C PHE A 252 0.16 13.94 0.94
N ASN A 253 0.53 13.67 2.19
CA ASN A 253 0.60 14.72 3.22
C ASN A 253 1.81 14.61 4.17
N ASN A 254 2.90 14.01 3.70
CA ASN A 254 4.20 13.96 4.40
C ASN A 254 4.06 13.44 5.83
N SER A 255 3.33 12.37 6.07
CA SER A 255 3.14 11.88 7.44
C SER A 255 3.13 10.36 7.53
N LEU A 256 3.25 9.88 8.75
CA LEU A 256 3.08 8.48 9.11
C LEU A 256 2.00 8.38 10.18
N VAL A 257 1.23 7.29 10.17
CA VAL A 257 0.28 6.99 11.24
C VAL A 257 0.61 5.66 11.90
N LYS A 258 0.47 5.62 13.22
CA LYS A 258 0.67 4.42 14.05
C LYS A 258 -0.69 3.88 14.48
N ILE A 259 -0.93 2.62 14.14
CA ILE A 259 -2.19 1.91 14.42
C ILE A 259 -1.93 0.82 15.45
N ASP A 260 -2.63 0.85 16.57
CA ASP A 260 -2.70 -0.28 17.50
C ASP A 260 -3.53 -1.39 16.86
N ILE A 261 -2.90 -2.52 16.59
CA ILE A 261 -3.53 -3.64 15.86
C ILE A 261 -4.56 -4.37 16.73
N ASN A 262 -4.29 -4.49 18.02
CA ASN A 262 -5.17 -5.20 18.96
C ASN A 262 -6.44 -4.39 19.26
N ARG A 263 -6.28 -3.07 19.48
CA ARG A 263 -7.40 -2.16 19.73
C ARG A 263 -8.09 -1.71 18.47
N ARG A 264 -7.39 -1.81 17.31
CA ARG A 264 -7.84 -1.28 16.02
C ARG A 264 -8.11 0.23 16.11
N GLU A 265 -7.15 0.94 16.62
CA GLU A 265 -7.22 2.37 16.89
C GLU A 265 -5.99 3.08 16.32
N LEU A 266 -6.18 4.28 15.80
CA LEU A 266 -5.10 5.18 15.47
C LEU A 266 -4.58 5.79 16.77
N VAL A 267 -3.29 5.53 17.09
CA VAL A 267 -2.67 5.93 18.36
C VAL A 267 -1.57 6.97 18.21
N GLY A 268 -1.17 7.30 16.97
CA GLY A 268 -0.15 8.32 16.75
C GLY A 268 -0.07 8.79 15.32
N THR A 269 0.35 10.04 15.14
CA THR A 269 0.68 10.64 13.85
C THR A 269 2.04 11.31 13.95
N LEU A 270 2.93 11.03 13.02
CA LEU A 270 4.20 11.72 12.85
C LEU A 270 4.14 12.58 11.59
N GLN A 271 4.13 13.89 11.76
CA GLN A 271 4.26 14.82 10.65
C GLN A 271 5.74 14.96 10.30
N MET A 272 6.11 14.59 9.08
CA MET A 272 7.44 14.80 8.53
C MET A 272 7.61 16.24 8.04
N ALA A 273 8.83 16.66 7.78
CA ALA A 273 9.10 17.98 7.20
C ALA A 273 8.46 18.12 5.79
N ALA A 274 8.28 19.35 5.33
CA ALA A 274 7.81 19.61 3.97
C ALA A 274 8.83 19.09 2.93
N GLY A 275 8.32 18.55 1.82
CA GLY A 275 9.16 17.99 0.76
C GLY A 275 9.43 16.49 0.86
N HIS A 276 8.76 15.80 1.78
CA HIS A 276 8.76 14.35 1.86
C HIS A 276 7.52 13.75 1.16
N MET A 277 7.65 12.51 0.68
CA MET A 277 6.57 11.69 0.12
C MET A 277 6.82 10.23 0.51
N PRO A 278 6.44 9.83 1.74
CA PRO A 278 6.73 8.50 2.25
C PRO A 278 6.01 7.42 1.44
N GLN A 279 6.76 6.39 1.06
CA GLN A 279 6.31 5.25 0.26
C GLN A 279 6.41 3.95 1.06
N ASP A 280 7.16 2.98 0.59
CA ASP A 280 7.32 1.69 1.29
C ASP A 280 8.02 1.85 2.65
N ILE A 281 7.74 0.92 3.55
CA ILE A 281 8.30 0.91 4.90
C ILE A 281 8.68 -0.51 5.31
N ARG A 282 9.85 -0.67 5.93
CA ARG A 282 10.33 -1.94 6.47
C ARG A 282 10.96 -1.76 7.84
N ILE A 283 10.66 -2.71 8.72
CA ILE A 283 11.29 -2.79 10.05
C ILE A 283 12.74 -3.29 9.94
N SER A 284 13.62 -2.84 10.83
CA SER A 284 14.97 -3.42 10.98
C SER A 284 14.92 -4.86 11.52
N PRO A 285 15.95 -5.69 11.28
CA PRO A 285 15.97 -7.06 11.79
C PRO A 285 15.72 -7.15 13.29
N ASP A 286 16.29 -6.24 14.08
CA ASP A 286 16.15 -6.18 15.54
C ASP A 286 14.88 -5.48 16.04
N GLY A 287 14.03 -5.00 15.13
CA GLY A 287 12.78 -4.32 15.46
C GLY A 287 12.95 -2.91 16.03
N SER A 288 14.16 -2.39 16.13
CA SER A 288 14.42 -1.10 16.80
C SER A 288 14.01 0.12 15.98
N VAL A 289 14.05 0.01 14.65
CA VAL A 289 13.71 1.12 13.74
C VAL A 289 12.89 0.66 12.54
N PHE A 290 12.22 1.62 11.90
CA PHE A 290 11.59 1.46 10.60
C PHE A 290 12.32 2.31 9.57
N PHE A 291 12.61 1.72 8.42
CA PHE A 291 13.11 2.39 7.23
C PHE A 291 11.92 2.77 6.36
N VAL A 292 11.82 4.04 6.00
CA VAL A 292 10.74 4.60 5.19
C VAL A 292 11.33 5.17 3.91
N ALA A 293 10.95 4.62 2.77
CA ALA A 293 11.33 5.18 1.47
C ALA A 293 10.67 6.54 1.28
N ASP A 294 11.43 7.52 0.85
CA ASP A 294 10.97 8.89 0.64
C ASP A 294 11.21 9.31 -0.81
N MET A 295 10.14 9.35 -1.59
CA MET A 295 10.23 9.58 -3.03
C MET A 295 10.64 11.00 -3.39
N LEU A 296 10.22 12.01 -2.63
CA LEU A 296 10.61 13.40 -2.86
C LEU A 296 11.96 13.77 -2.24
N GLY A 297 12.32 13.10 -1.14
CA GLY A 297 13.59 13.34 -0.44
C GLY A 297 14.78 12.59 -1.04
N ASP A 298 14.58 11.65 -1.99
CA ASP A 298 15.66 10.87 -2.62
C ASP A 298 16.46 10.02 -1.61
N GLY A 299 15.76 9.41 -0.66
CA GLY A 299 16.42 8.65 0.39
C GLY A 299 15.50 7.83 1.25
N VAL A 300 16.05 7.31 2.33
CA VAL A 300 15.34 6.51 3.32
C VAL A 300 15.39 7.24 4.67
N VAL A 301 14.22 7.57 5.19
CA VAL A 301 14.06 8.12 6.55
C VAL A 301 14.08 6.96 7.55
N VAL A 302 14.80 7.10 8.65
CA VAL A 302 14.87 6.12 9.72
C VAL A 302 14.04 6.59 10.90
N ILE A 303 13.02 5.81 11.25
CA ILE A 303 12.08 6.11 12.34
C ILE A 303 12.36 5.21 13.52
N SER A 304 12.51 5.78 14.72
CA SER A 304 12.61 4.99 15.95
C SER A 304 11.30 4.26 16.25
N GLY A 305 11.34 2.94 16.41
CA GLY A 305 10.19 2.13 16.81
C GLY A 305 9.67 2.48 18.22
N GLU A 306 10.56 2.84 19.14
CA GLU A 306 10.24 3.21 20.52
C GLU A 306 9.59 4.59 20.61
N THR A 307 10.23 5.62 20.03
CA THR A 307 9.79 7.02 20.21
C THR A 307 8.87 7.53 19.11
N PHE A 308 8.73 6.79 18.01
CA PHE A 308 7.99 7.17 16.80
C PHE A 308 8.43 8.55 16.30
N LYS A 309 9.76 8.75 16.15
CA LYS A 309 10.39 9.98 15.65
C LYS A 309 11.43 9.66 14.59
N GLU A 310 11.64 10.59 13.69
CA GLU A 310 12.80 10.56 12.79
C GLU A 310 14.10 10.63 13.59
N ILE A 311 15.06 9.75 13.25
CA ILE A 311 16.36 9.72 13.91
C ILE A 311 17.54 9.77 12.93
N ALA A 312 17.32 9.49 11.64
CA ALA A 312 18.34 9.58 10.61
C ALA A 312 17.70 9.65 9.22
N PHE A 313 18.50 10.06 8.24
CA PHE A 313 18.19 10.02 6.83
C PHE A 313 19.36 9.43 6.05
N ILE A 314 19.09 8.54 5.11
CA ILE A 314 20.09 7.85 4.28
C ILE A 314 19.83 8.23 2.82
N PRO A 315 20.66 9.08 2.20
CA PRO A 315 20.54 9.42 0.77
C PRO A 315 20.70 8.16 -0.10
N THR A 316 19.87 8.00 -1.12
CA THR A 316 19.91 6.85 -2.05
C THR A 316 19.97 7.29 -3.50
N GLY A 317 18.82 7.46 -4.17
CA GLY A 317 18.73 7.88 -5.57
C GLY A 317 17.38 8.52 -5.86
N VAL A 318 17.25 9.10 -7.04
CA VAL A 318 16.06 9.88 -7.43
C VAL A 318 14.81 9.01 -7.39
N GLY A 319 13.80 9.45 -6.60
CA GLY A 319 12.51 8.80 -6.53
C GLY A 319 12.52 7.49 -5.74
N THR A 320 13.06 7.49 -4.52
CA THR A 320 13.13 6.32 -3.65
C THR A 320 11.74 5.77 -3.34
N HIS A 321 11.51 4.44 -3.53
CA HIS A 321 10.17 3.90 -3.48
C HIS A 321 10.02 2.57 -2.73
N GLY A 322 10.55 1.46 -3.21
CA GLY A 322 10.38 0.12 -2.64
C GLY A 322 11.54 -0.33 -1.76
N LEU A 323 11.27 -1.14 -0.74
CA LEU A 323 12.23 -1.61 0.25
C LEU A 323 12.14 -3.13 0.43
N TYR A 324 13.23 -3.88 0.15
CA TYR A 324 13.22 -5.35 0.18
C TYR A 324 14.40 -5.90 0.98
N PRO A 325 14.18 -6.57 2.12
CA PRO A 325 15.25 -7.23 2.88
C PRO A 325 15.86 -8.39 2.09
N SER A 326 17.18 -8.53 2.18
CA SER A 326 17.87 -9.75 1.71
C SER A 326 17.49 -10.96 2.58
N ARG A 327 17.58 -12.17 2.01
CA ARG A 327 17.20 -13.41 2.72
C ARG A 327 18.10 -13.74 3.93
N ASP A 328 19.28 -13.16 4.00
CA ASP A 328 20.17 -13.27 5.18
C ASP A 328 19.91 -12.19 6.24
N GLY A 329 18.96 -11.26 6.00
CA GLY A 329 18.61 -10.16 6.88
C GLY A 329 19.71 -9.10 7.08
N LYS A 330 20.73 -9.06 6.19
CA LYS A 330 21.85 -8.12 6.36
C LYS A 330 21.73 -6.87 5.50
N ARG A 331 21.01 -6.95 4.38
CA ARG A 331 20.88 -5.89 3.38
C ARG A 331 19.44 -5.49 3.18
N LEU A 332 19.25 -4.21 2.84
CA LEU A 332 18.00 -3.66 2.37
C LEU A 332 18.21 -3.15 0.93
N TYR A 333 17.51 -3.76 -0.02
CA TYR A 333 17.48 -3.28 -1.40
C TYR A 333 16.44 -2.18 -1.51
N VAL A 334 16.86 -1.03 -2.04
CA VAL A 334 16.05 0.18 -2.15
C VAL A 334 15.89 0.54 -3.61
N THR A 335 14.66 0.61 -4.10
CA THR A 335 14.38 1.02 -5.48
C THR A 335 14.34 2.53 -5.61
N ASN A 336 14.99 3.07 -6.64
CA ASN A 336 14.95 4.48 -6.99
C ASN A 336 14.37 4.60 -8.41
N ARG A 337 13.17 5.14 -8.55
CA ARG A 337 12.40 5.16 -9.81
C ARG A 337 12.97 6.08 -10.88
N GLY A 338 13.87 7.02 -10.54
CA GLY A 338 14.33 8.08 -11.44
C GLY A 338 13.28 9.15 -11.68
N THR A 339 12.23 9.23 -10.87
CA THR A 339 11.15 10.22 -10.96
C THR A 339 10.50 10.49 -9.60
N HIS A 340 10.11 11.74 -9.37
CA HIS A 340 9.35 12.18 -8.20
C HIS A 340 7.84 12.23 -8.45
N ASN A 341 7.38 11.94 -9.66
CA ASN A 341 5.97 12.07 -9.96
C ASN A 341 5.32 10.76 -10.43
N LEU A 342 4.04 10.65 -10.14
CA LEU A 342 3.25 9.47 -10.44
C LEU A 342 2.93 9.31 -11.95
N ALA A 343 3.14 10.34 -12.76
CA ALA A 343 2.99 10.29 -14.21
C ALA A 343 4.23 9.75 -14.94
N GLY A 344 5.33 9.47 -14.20
CA GLY A 344 6.53 8.82 -14.74
C GLY A 344 7.46 9.72 -15.52
N VAL A 345 7.32 11.04 -15.42
CA VAL A 345 8.26 11.98 -16.05
C VAL A 345 9.62 11.87 -15.34
N LYS A 346 10.63 11.40 -16.08
CA LYS A 346 11.98 11.14 -15.56
C LYS A 346 12.67 12.46 -15.13
N GLN A 347 13.29 12.43 -13.96
CA GLN A 347 14.17 13.48 -13.43
C GLN A 347 15.59 12.97 -13.20
N GLY A 348 15.77 11.66 -13.24
CA GLY A 348 17.06 10.99 -13.12
C GLY A 348 17.02 9.59 -13.70
N ALA A 349 18.11 8.85 -13.53
CA ALA A 349 18.18 7.43 -13.86
C ALA A 349 17.71 6.58 -12.69
N GLY A 350 16.91 5.54 -12.97
CA GLY A 350 16.54 4.55 -11.95
C GLY A 350 17.75 3.73 -11.53
N SER A 351 17.74 3.29 -10.28
CA SER A 351 18.81 2.50 -9.68
C SER A 351 18.30 1.67 -8.50
N ILE A 352 19.15 0.76 -8.03
CA ILE A 352 18.97 0.07 -6.75
C ILE A 352 20.11 0.50 -5.82
N SER A 353 19.78 1.07 -4.68
CA SER A 353 20.74 1.28 -3.59
C SER A 353 20.68 0.09 -2.63
N VAL A 354 21.83 -0.37 -2.16
CA VAL A 354 21.92 -1.46 -1.20
C VAL A 354 22.38 -0.89 0.14
N ILE A 355 21.51 -0.91 1.14
CA ILE A 355 21.83 -0.46 2.49
C ILE A 355 22.23 -1.66 3.34
N ASP A 356 23.30 -1.53 4.12
CA ASP A 356 23.62 -2.45 5.20
C ASP A 356 22.77 -2.12 6.44
N PHE A 357 21.98 -3.07 6.92
CA PHE A 357 21.09 -2.84 8.06
C PHE A 357 21.83 -2.44 9.35
N LYS A 358 23.04 -2.96 9.57
CA LYS A 358 23.80 -2.73 10.80
C LYS A 358 24.46 -1.34 10.80
N SER A 359 25.17 -0.98 9.72
CA SER A 359 25.83 0.32 9.62
C SER A 359 24.87 1.44 9.21
N ARG A 360 23.72 1.10 8.59
CA ARG A 360 22.76 2.03 7.98
C ARG A 360 23.40 2.91 6.91
N GLU A 361 24.31 2.34 6.13
CA GLU A 361 25.02 2.99 5.03
C GLU A 361 24.73 2.33 3.70
N VAL A 362 24.72 3.12 2.61
CA VAL A 362 24.68 2.58 1.26
C VAL A 362 26.04 1.94 0.94
N VAL A 363 26.04 0.63 0.71
CA VAL A 363 27.25 -0.16 0.45
C VAL A 363 27.42 -0.51 -1.03
N ALA A 364 26.36 -0.38 -1.84
CA ALA A 364 26.40 -0.52 -3.29
C ALA A 364 25.28 0.28 -3.93
N ASN A 365 25.47 0.68 -5.18
CA ASN A 365 24.45 1.28 -6.03
C ASN A 365 24.52 0.65 -7.43
N TRP A 366 23.39 0.10 -7.89
CA TRP A 366 23.29 -0.58 -9.18
C TRP A 366 22.42 0.23 -10.13
N PRO A 367 23.00 0.86 -11.16
CA PRO A 367 22.21 1.60 -12.13
C PRO A 367 21.34 0.64 -12.97
N ILE A 368 20.10 1.02 -13.23
CA ILE A 368 19.28 0.29 -14.20
C ILE A 368 19.73 0.68 -15.62
N PRO A 369 20.00 -0.28 -16.51
CA PRO A 369 20.36 0.00 -17.88
C PRO A 369 19.35 0.92 -18.57
N ASN A 370 19.85 1.91 -19.32
CA ASN A 370 19.05 2.93 -20.01
C ASN A 370 18.18 3.81 -19.07
N GLY A 371 18.48 3.85 -17.77
CA GLY A 371 17.80 4.68 -16.80
C GLY A 371 16.36 4.26 -16.50
N GLY A 372 16.11 2.96 -16.40
CA GLY A 372 14.80 2.39 -16.14
C GLY A 372 14.14 2.86 -14.83
N SER A 373 12.93 2.37 -14.54
CA SER A 373 12.12 2.78 -13.40
C SER A 373 11.75 1.59 -12.50
N PRO A 374 12.72 1.07 -11.70
CA PRO A 374 12.45 -0.03 -10.78
C PRO A 374 11.46 0.42 -9.71
N ASP A 375 10.46 -0.43 -9.46
CA ASP A 375 9.32 -0.08 -8.62
C ASP A 375 9.14 -1.09 -7.48
N MET A 376 8.13 -1.93 -7.54
CA MET A 376 7.71 -2.83 -6.46
C MET A 376 7.97 -4.30 -6.81
N GLY A 377 8.30 -5.10 -5.81
CA GLY A 377 8.50 -6.53 -6.03
C GLY A 377 8.93 -7.30 -4.79
N ASN A 378 9.83 -8.24 -4.97
CA ASN A 378 10.45 -8.96 -3.84
C ASN A 378 11.69 -9.78 -4.30
N VAL A 379 12.41 -10.30 -3.32
CA VAL A 379 13.57 -11.18 -3.52
C VAL A 379 13.11 -12.63 -3.73
N SER A 380 13.75 -13.37 -4.66
CA SER A 380 13.53 -14.80 -4.86
C SER A 380 13.73 -15.61 -3.57
N ALA A 381 13.18 -16.82 -3.54
CA ALA A 381 13.27 -17.67 -2.35
C ALA A 381 14.69 -18.03 -1.93
N ASP A 382 15.57 -18.22 -2.90
CA ASP A 382 17.00 -18.50 -2.69
C ASP A 382 17.84 -17.25 -2.38
N GLY A 383 17.24 -16.07 -2.55
CA GLY A 383 17.92 -14.79 -2.34
C GLY A 383 18.75 -14.30 -3.52
N ALA A 384 18.82 -15.04 -4.63
CA ALA A 384 19.73 -14.74 -5.75
C ALA A 384 19.22 -13.66 -6.70
N THR A 385 17.90 -13.45 -6.76
CA THR A 385 17.29 -12.50 -7.71
C THR A 385 16.32 -11.56 -7.00
N LEU A 386 16.51 -10.27 -7.21
CA LEU A 386 15.52 -9.24 -6.85
C LEU A 386 14.62 -9.01 -8.08
N TRP A 387 13.34 -9.34 -7.94
CA TRP A 387 12.33 -9.17 -8.97
C TRP A 387 11.55 -7.89 -8.72
N LEU A 388 11.50 -7.01 -9.70
CA LEU A 388 10.83 -5.71 -9.59
C LEU A 388 9.99 -5.42 -10.82
N SER A 389 8.83 -4.86 -10.64
CA SER A 389 8.14 -4.17 -11.73
C SER A 389 8.96 -2.96 -12.19
N ALA A 390 8.90 -2.68 -13.48
CA ALA A 390 9.46 -1.50 -14.11
C ALA A 390 8.30 -0.63 -14.59
N ARG A 391 7.69 0.11 -13.66
CA ARG A 391 6.35 0.72 -13.79
C ARG A 391 6.18 1.53 -15.06
N TYR A 392 7.15 2.38 -15.35
CA TYR A 392 7.05 3.30 -16.50
C TYR A 392 7.80 2.80 -17.75
N ASP A 393 8.35 1.58 -17.69
CA ASP A 393 9.06 0.95 -18.80
C ASP A 393 8.28 -0.23 -19.41
N GLY A 394 7.10 -0.57 -18.82
CA GLY A 394 6.27 -1.69 -19.26
C GLY A 394 7.00 -3.04 -19.18
N ALA A 395 7.79 -3.25 -18.14
CA ALA A 395 8.63 -4.43 -18.00
C ALA A 395 8.69 -4.94 -16.55
N VAL A 396 9.25 -6.13 -16.37
CA VAL A 396 9.72 -6.67 -15.10
C VAL A 396 11.22 -6.82 -15.17
N TYR A 397 11.92 -6.39 -14.11
CA TYR A 397 13.36 -6.59 -13.95
C TYR A 397 13.64 -7.80 -13.07
N ALA A 398 14.56 -8.65 -13.50
CA ALA A 398 15.21 -9.67 -12.69
C ALA A 398 16.67 -9.22 -12.46
N ILE A 399 17.01 -8.88 -11.24
CA ILE A 399 18.29 -8.28 -10.86
C ILE A 399 19.06 -9.27 -10.02
N ASP A 400 20.29 -9.63 -10.46
CA ASP A 400 21.19 -10.48 -9.70
C ASP A 400 21.65 -9.76 -8.42
N THR A 401 21.36 -10.33 -7.26
CA THR A 401 21.66 -9.72 -5.97
C THR A 401 23.14 -9.73 -5.58
N ALA A 402 23.97 -10.49 -6.30
CA ALA A 402 25.41 -10.53 -6.05
C ALA A 402 26.16 -9.38 -6.74
N ASN A 403 25.66 -8.90 -7.90
CA ASN A 403 26.40 -7.96 -8.74
C ASN A 403 25.54 -6.85 -9.36
N GLY A 404 24.21 -6.88 -9.21
CA GLY A 404 23.29 -5.88 -9.73
C GLY A 404 23.03 -5.98 -11.25
N SER A 405 23.42 -7.06 -11.94
CA SER A 405 23.12 -7.23 -13.35
C SER A 405 21.61 -7.41 -13.57
N VAL A 406 21.08 -6.76 -14.62
CA VAL A 406 19.65 -6.65 -14.88
C VAL A 406 19.26 -7.40 -16.14
N ARG A 407 18.24 -8.26 -16.01
CA ARG A 407 17.51 -8.82 -17.15
C ARG A 407 16.14 -8.18 -17.21
N THR A 408 15.75 -7.68 -18.39
CA THR A 408 14.47 -7.03 -18.64
C THR A 408 13.50 -7.99 -19.33
N ILE A 409 12.27 -8.09 -18.83
CA ILE A 409 11.20 -8.94 -19.36
C ILE A 409 10.03 -8.02 -19.74
N PRO A 410 9.74 -7.81 -21.03
CA PRO A 410 8.64 -6.97 -21.45
C PRO A 410 7.27 -7.55 -21.04
N VAL A 411 6.41 -6.74 -20.43
CA VAL A 411 5.01 -7.07 -20.09
C VAL A 411 4.02 -6.02 -20.62
N GLY A 412 4.52 -4.86 -21.05
CA GLY A 412 3.70 -3.72 -21.48
C GLY A 412 3.02 -3.00 -20.32
N GLY A 413 2.26 -1.96 -20.64
CA GLY A 413 1.44 -1.20 -19.69
C GLY A 413 2.22 -0.58 -18.53
N MET A 414 1.64 -0.62 -17.32
CA MET A 414 2.21 -0.12 -16.08
C MET A 414 2.18 -1.21 -15.00
N PRO A 415 3.14 -2.13 -14.97
CA PRO A 415 3.23 -3.13 -13.90
C PRO A 415 3.57 -2.46 -12.55
N HIS A 416 3.04 -3.01 -11.42
CA HIS A 416 3.29 -2.45 -10.10
C HIS A 416 3.61 -3.55 -9.07
N GLY A 417 2.94 -3.64 -7.95
CA GLY A 417 3.25 -4.50 -6.82
C GLY A 417 3.30 -6.00 -7.11
N LEU A 418 4.33 -6.45 -7.83
CA LEU A 418 4.50 -7.87 -8.16
C LEU A 418 4.86 -8.70 -6.95
N THR A 419 4.47 -9.97 -6.99
CA THR A 419 4.91 -10.95 -5.98
C THR A 419 5.72 -12.08 -6.61
N VAL A 420 6.75 -12.50 -5.90
CA VAL A 420 7.53 -13.72 -6.16
C VAL A 420 6.89 -14.84 -5.36
N TRP A 421 6.60 -15.98 -5.96
CA TRP A 421 5.99 -17.08 -5.25
C TRP A 421 6.59 -18.45 -5.62
N PRO A 422 6.75 -19.40 -4.67
CA PRO A 422 6.57 -19.23 -3.22
C PRO A 422 7.68 -18.43 -2.56
N GLN A 423 7.40 -17.88 -1.37
CA GLN A 423 8.36 -17.18 -0.54
C GLN A 423 8.66 -17.96 0.75
N PRO A 424 9.91 -17.86 1.30
CA PRO A 424 10.24 -18.39 2.62
C PRO A 424 9.49 -17.65 3.72
N GLY A 425 9.29 -18.30 4.86
CA GLY A 425 8.63 -17.76 6.03
C GLY A 425 7.46 -18.62 6.49
N ARG A 426 6.99 -18.36 7.70
CA ARG A 426 5.92 -19.12 8.37
C ARG A 426 4.53 -18.60 8.00
N TYR A 427 4.39 -17.30 7.86
CA TYR A 427 3.16 -16.59 7.51
C TYR A 427 3.47 -15.25 6.85
N SER A 428 2.47 -14.66 6.21
CA SER A 428 2.57 -13.37 5.54
C SER A 428 1.82 -12.29 6.33
N LEU A 429 2.44 -11.13 6.48
CA LEU A 429 1.77 -9.91 6.93
C LEU A 429 1.21 -9.07 5.78
N GLY A 430 1.31 -9.56 4.55
CA GLY A 430 0.73 -8.92 3.37
C GLY A 430 1.72 -8.18 2.48
N HIS A 431 1.27 -7.15 1.79
CA HIS A 431 1.99 -6.46 0.73
C HIS A 431 2.50 -7.45 -0.34
N THR A 432 3.63 -7.24 -0.97
CA THR A 432 4.24 -8.17 -1.95
C THR A 432 4.90 -9.40 -1.31
N GLY A 433 4.67 -9.66 -0.04
CA GLY A 433 5.25 -10.75 0.76
C GLY A 433 6.10 -10.20 1.90
N ASN A 434 5.46 -9.48 2.82
CA ASN A 434 6.08 -9.10 4.11
C ASN A 434 6.00 -10.32 5.03
N MET A 435 6.94 -11.25 4.83
CA MET A 435 6.95 -12.56 5.48
C MET A 435 7.57 -12.53 6.89
N ARG A 436 7.13 -13.46 7.74
CA ARG A 436 7.69 -13.66 9.08
C ARG A 436 8.03 -15.14 9.35
#